data_8820e31cb528df09cfc358bc12e3f516
#
_entry.id   8820e31cb528df09cfc358bc12e3f516
#
_cell.length_a   1.000
_cell.length_b   1.000
_cell.length_c   1.000
_cell.angle_alpha   90.00
_cell.angle_beta   90.00
_cell.angle_gamma   90.00
#
_symmetry.space_group_name_H-M   'P 1'
#
loop_
_entity.id
_entity.type
_entity.pdbx_description
1 polymer ?
#
loop_
_entity_poly.entity_id
_entity_poly.type
_entity_poly.pdbx_seq_one_letter_code
_entity_poly.pdbx_strand_id
1 'polypeptide(L)'
;MNINYEEVIALRKAFNSVMERQNLNFMKDLSDMRQSLKVSRELCVGNEKLLRLSIKNLTNSGIEVYHIKERQDTIDFILQEIGHEKLIVKSKSNVTKEIELTKTLEKKGIDVVETDIGDRILQILDAHPSHPTGPIAHLSAKDIAKGLSIYYKTSIKGNPDEIVKIVKDDIISSINKAKIGITGANAIAADEGSILITHNEGNIQEVIRKDKCIIVTSIDKIYPN
;
A
#
# COMPACT_ATOMS: atom_id res chain seq x y z
N MET A 1 -11.27 7.37 27.10
CA MET A 1 -11.37 7.25 25.63
C MET A 1 -12.80 7.62 25.27
N ASN A 2 -13.02 8.75 24.61
CA ASN A 2 -14.37 9.10 24.15
C ASN A 2 -14.65 8.27 22.90
N ILE A 3 -15.65 7.40 22.98
CA ILE A 3 -16.08 6.57 21.85
C ILE A 3 -16.92 7.46 20.93
N ASN A 4 -16.47 7.65 19.70
CA ASN A 4 -17.26 8.31 18.68
C ASN A 4 -18.29 7.31 18.11
N TYR A 5 -19.54 7.45 18.50
CA TYR A 5 -20.62 6.55 18.08
C TYR A 5 -20.86 6.54 16.55
N GLU A 6 -20.64 7.66 15.86
CA GLU A 6 -20.78 7.75 14.41
C GLU A 6 -19.72 6.91 13.70
N GLU A 7 -18.48 6.93 14.19
CA GLU A 7 -17.41 6.05 13.68
C GLU A 7 -17.73 4.58 13.88
N VAL A 8 -18.26 4.22 15.06
CA VAL A 8 -18.65 2.82 15.35
C VAL A 8 -19.76 2.35 14.40
N ILE A 9 -20.76 3.20 14.14
CA ILE A 9 -21.85 2.89 13.21
C ILE A 9 -21.31 2.72 11.78
N ALA A 10 -20.43 3.62 11.33
CA ALA A 10 -19.82 3.56 10.00
C ALA A 10 -18.99 2.29 9.81
N LEU A 11 -18.15 1.94 10.79
CA LEU A 11 -17.36 0.72 10.80
C LEU A 11 -18.24 -0.53 10.76
N ARG A 12 -19.28 -0.59 11.61
CA ARG A 12 -20.23 -1.73 11.64
C ARG A 12 -20.90 -1.93 10.28
N LYS A 13 -21.37 -0.84 9.65
CA LYS A 13 -21.96 -0.90 8.31
C LYS A 13 -20.99 -1.42 7.25
N ALA A 14 -19.76 -0.93 7.26
CA ALA A 14 -18.72 -1.37 6.34
C ALA A 14 -18.40 -2.86 6.51
N PHE A 15 -18.21 -3.34 7.74
CA PHE A 15 -17.92 -4.75 8.02
C PHE A 15 -19.08 -5.67 7.69
N ASN A 16 -20.32 -5.29 7.98
CA ASN A 16 -21.50 -6.09 7.61
C ASN A 16 -21.60 -6.26 6.10
N SER A 17 -21.36 -5.22 5.32
CA SER A 17 -21.34 -5.28 3.85
C SER A 17 -20.25 -6.23 3.34
N VAL A 18 -19.06 -6.26 3.95
CA VAL A 18 -17.98 -7.20 3.60
C VAL A 18 -18.39 -8.64 3.94
N MET A 19 -18.95 -8.88 5.12
CA MET A 19 -19.41 -10.21 5.55
C MET A 19 -20.48 -10.77 4.63
N GLU A 20 -21.46 -9.95 4.24
CA GLU A 20 -22.51 -10.35 3.29
C GLU A 20 -21.93 -10.79 1.94
N ARG A 21 -20.96 -10.01 1.40
CA ARG A 21 -20.27 -10.36 0.15
C ARG A 21 -19.43 -11.63 0.27
N GLN A 22 -18.76 -11.84 1.39
CA GLN A 22 -17.98 -13.05 1.65
C GLN A 22 -18.89 -14.28 1.71
N ASN A 23 -20.05 -14.19 2.35
CA ASN A 23 -21.01 -15.30 2.43
C ASN A 23 -21.57 -15.72 1.05
N LEU A 24 -21.68 -14.76 0.11
CA LEU A 24 -22.12 -15.03 -1.27
C LEU A 24 -21.05 -15.73 -2.12
N ASN A 25 -19.76 -15.49 -1.81
CA ASN A 25 -18.62 -15.98 -2.59
C ASN A 25 -17.81 -17.05 -1.86
N PHE A 26 -18.40 -17.77 -0.91
CA PHE A 26 -17.68 -18.70 -0.06
C PHE A 26 -17.09 -19.88 -0.86
N MET A 27 -15.76 -19.99 -0.84
CA MET A 27 -15.04 -21.13 -1.40
C MET A 27 -15.04 -22.28 -0.38
N LYS A 28 -15.46 -23.48 -0.81
CA LYS A 28 -15.56 -24.66 0.07
C LYS A 28 -14.22 -25.05 0.73
N ASP A 29 -13.09 -24.75 0.06
CA ASP A 29 -11.74 -25.18 0.46
C ASP A 29 -10.94 -24.09 1.19
N LEU A 30 -11.59 -23.05 1.70
CA LEU A 30 -10.91 -21.91 2.33
C LEU A 30 -10.07 -22.31 3.57
N SER A 31 -10.53 -23.31 4.33
CA SER A 31 -9.80 -23.81 5.48
C SER A 31 -8.47 -24.46 5.08
N ASP A 32 -8.49 -25.27 4.03
CA ASP A 32 -7.33 -26.00 3.52
C ASP A 32 -6.32 -25.03 2.88
N MET A 33 -6.81 -24.04 2.14
CA MET A 33 -5.97 -22.97 1.61
C MET A 33 -5.28 -22.17 2.73
N ARG A 34 -6.01 -21.84 3.80
CA ARG A 34 -5.45 -21.15 4.97
C ARG A 34 -4.38 -21.99 5.67
N GLN A 35 -4.63 -23.28 5.83
CA GLN A 35 -3.67 -24.20 6.43
C GLN A 35 -2.42 -24.34 5.56
N SER A 36 -2.57 -24.49 4.25
CA SER A 36 -1.45 -24.56 3.31
C SER A 36 -0.60 -23.29 3.34
N LEU A 37 -1.25 -22.11 3.36
CA LEU A 37 -0.55 -20.83 3.48
C LEU A 37 0.21 -20.70 4.80
N LYS A 38 -0.39 -21.16 5.91
CA LYS A 38 0.26 -21.17 7.22
C LYS A 38 1.52 -22.02 7.21
N VAL A 39 1.42 -23.25 6.72
CA VAL A 39 2.57 -24.18 6.60
C VAL A 39 3.66 -23.56 5.72
N SER A 40 3.31 -23.02 4.57
CA SER A 40 4.26 -22.34 3.68
C SER A 40 4.99 -21.21 4.39
N ARG A 41 4.28 -20.38 5.14
CA ARG A 41 4.89 -19.29 5.93
C ARG A 41 5.84 -19.79 7.01
N GLU A 42 5.46 -20.83 7.74
CA GLU A 42 6.30 -21.45 8.78
C GLU A 42 7.61 -22.01 8.19
N LEU A 43 7.58 -22.55 6.98
CA LEU A 43 8.76 -23.05 6.27
C LEU A 43 9.68 -21.90 5.77
N CYS A 44 9.14 -20.71 5.59
CA CYS A 44 9.85 -19.58 5.01
C CYS A 44 10.53 -18.70 6.07
N VAL A 45 9.95 -18.62 7.26
CA VAL A 45 10.48 -17.75 8.34
C VAL A 45 11.87 -18.23 8.77
N GLY A 46 12.85 -17.32 8.68
CA GLY A 46 14.24 -17.61 9.05
C GLY A 46 15.00 -18.55 8.10
N ASN A 47 14.43 -18.89 6.95
CA ASN A 47 15.07 -19.74 5.95
C ASN A 47 16.07 -18.95 5.09
N GLU A 48 17.32 -18.89 5.55
CA GLU A 48 18.39 -18.19 4.82
C GLU A 48 18.70 -18.78 3.44
N LYS A 49 18.49 -20.10 3.25
CA LYS A 49 18.69 -20.72 1.92
C LYS A 49 17.68 -20.18 0.93
N LEU A 50 16.42 -20.07 1.35
CA LEU A 50 15.35 -19.54 0.54
C LEU A 50 15.58 -18.04 0.23
N LEU A 51 16.03 -17.26 1.20
CA LEU A 51 16.43 -15.88 0.99
C LEU A 51 17.52 -15.73 -0.05
N ARG A 52 18.61 -16.52 0.06
CA ARG A 52 19.70 -16.49 -0.93
C ARG A 52 19.25 -16.92 -2.31
N LEU A 53 18.37 -17.92 -2.39
CA LEU A 53 17.80 -18.38 -3.65
C LEU A 53 16.96 -17.28 -4.30
N SER A 54 16.08 -16.63 -3.51
CA SER A 54 15.25 -15.53 -4.04
C SER A 54 16.09 -14.36 -4.55
N ILE A 55 17.11 -13.94 -3.81
CA ILE A 55 18.02 -12.87 -4.24
C ILE A 55 18.68 -13.25 -5.56
N LYS A 56 19.27 -14.46 -5.65
CA LYS A 56 19.92 -14.95 -6.86
C LYS A 56 18.99 -14.92 -8.07
N ASN A 57 17.79 -15.47 -7.93
CA ASN A 57 16.88 -15.63 -9.06
C ASN A 57 16.21 -14.30 -9.46
N LEU A 58 15.88 -13.42 -8.51
CA LEU A 58 15.45 -12.05 -8.81
C LEU A 58 16.54 -11.27 -9.57
N THR A 59 17.80 -11.39 -9.14
CA THR A 59 18.92 -10.74 -9.84
C THR A 59 19.09 -11.30 -11.25
N ASN A 60 18.96 -12.61 -11.43
CA ASN A 60 18.99 -13.24 -12.76
C ASN A 60 17.84 -12.77 -13.66
N SER A 61 16.70 -12.41 -13.06
CA SER A 61 15.54 -11.81 -13.76
C SER A 61 15.72 -10.32 -14.05
N GLY A 62 16.89 -9.73 -13.75
CA GLY A 62 17.20 -8.33 -14.03
C GLY A 62 16.72 -7.35 -12.94
N ILE A 63 16.37 -7.84 -11.77
CA ILE A 63 15.95 -7.01 -10.64
C ILE A 63 17.17 -6.78 -9.73
N GLU A 64 17.48 -5.53 -9.44
CA GLU A 64 18.48 -5.18 -8.44
C GLU A 64 17.92 -5.45 -7.05
N VAL A 65 18.58 -6.28 -6.25
CA VAL A 65 18.09 -6.72 -4.94
C VAL A 65 19.05 -6.32 -3.83
N TYR A 66 18.51 -5.66 -2.82
CA TYR A 66 19.25 -5.20 -1.65
C TYR A 66 18.62 -5.79 -0.39
N HIS A 67 19.40 -6.56 0.37
CA HIS A 67 18.99 -7.09 1.66
C HIS A 67 19.49 -6.18 2.77
N ILE A 68 18.60 -5.36 3.30
CA ILE A 68 18.88 -4.39 4.35
C ILE A 68 18.13 -4.83 5.62
N LYS A 69 18.81 -4.83 6.76
CA LYS A 69 18.25 -5.34 8.02
C LYS A 69 17.60 -4.24 8.85
N GLU A 70 18.19 -3.05 8.84
CA GLU A 70 17.77 -1.98 9.72
C GLU A 70 16.82 -1.00 8.99
N ARG A 71 15.83 -0.51 9.74
CA ARG A 71 14.86 0.46 9.24
C ARG A 71 15.54 1.72 8.69
N GLN A 72 16.48 2.29 9.45
CA GLN A 72 17.13 3.53 9.06
C GLN A 72 17.95 3.37 7.79
N ASP A 73 18.71 2.30 7.68
CA ASP A 73 19.50 2.00 6.49
C ASP A 73 18.62 1.81 5.25
N THR A 74 17.44 1.21 5.45
CA THR A 74 16.45 1.07 4.36
C THR A 74 15.95 2.43 3.89
N ILE A 75 15.65 3.34 4.80
CA ILE A 75 15.20 4.69 4.46
C ILE A 75 16.32 5.47 3.77
N ASP A 76 17.54 5.40 4.27
CA ASP A 76 18.69 6.10 3.71
C ASP A 76 19.03 5.57 2.30
N PHE A 77 18.93 4.27 2.09
CA PHE A 77 19.03 3.66 0.77
C PHE A 77 17.96 4.17 -0.18
N ILE A 78 16.68 4.18 0.25
CA ILE A 78 15.57 4.69 -0.58
C ILE A 78 15.78 6.17 -0.93
N LEU A 79 16.24 6.98 0.02
CA LEU A 79 16.58 8.39 -0.23
C LEU A 79 17.68 8.55 -1.27
N GLN A 80 18.71 7.70 -1.23
CA GLN A 80 19.77 7.67 -2.23
C GLN A 80 19.20 7.31 -3.61
N GLU A 81 18.34 6.30 -3.69
CA GLU A 81 17.69 5.87 -4.93
C GLU A 81 16.73 6.89 -5.53
N ILE A 82 16.07 7.69 -4.69
CA ILE A 82 15.23 8.81 -5.10
C ILE A 82 16.07 9.96 -5.68
N GLY A 83 17.26 10.19 -5.13
CA GLY A 83 18.20 11.21 -5.61
C GLY A 83 17.62 12.63 -5.52
N HIS A 84 17.51 13.30 -6.66
CA HIS A 84 17.04 14.70 -6.72
C HIS A 84 15.54 14.85 -7.00
N GLU A 85 14.83 13.76 -7.22
CA GLU A 85 13.39 13.80 -7.50
C GLU A 85 12.62 14.29 -6.26
N LYS A 86 11.64 15.16 -6.50
CA LYS A 86 10.86 15.80 -5.44
C LYS A 86 9.43 15.30 -5.35
N LEU A 87 8.99 14.53 -6.33
CA LEU A 87 7.66 13.94 -6.38
C LEU A 87 7.79 12.44 -6.65
N ILE A 88 7.22 11.65 -5.78
CA ILE A 88 7.09 10.20 -5.94
C ILE A 88 5.64 9.77 -5.77
N VAL A 89 5.27 8.67 -6.41
CA VAL A 89 3.98 8.02 -6.21
C VAL A 89 4.16 6.70 -5.51
N LYS A 90 3.29 6.41 -4.55
CA LYS A 90 3.41 5.22 -3.72
C LYS A 90 2.09 4.47 -3.64
N SER A 91 2.13 3.17 -3.89
CA SER A 91 0.98 2.31 -3.64
C SER A 91 0.91 1.88 -2.18
N LYS A 92 -0.27 1.44 -1.77
CA LYS A 92 -0.52 0.91 -0.43
C LYS A 92 0.42 -0.24 -0.11
N SER A 93 1.14 -0.13 1.00
CA SER A 93 2.04 -1.17 1.49
C SER A 93 2.15 -1.11 3.01
N ASN A 94 1.92 -2.24 3.68
CA ASN A 94 2.05 -2.33 5.12
C ASN A 94 3.51 -2.19 5.56
N VAL A 95 4.46 -2.76 4.81
CA VAL A 95 5.89 -2.67 5.11
C VAL A 95 6.35 -1.20 5.09
N THR A 96 5.95 -0.44 4.07
CA THR A 96 6.32 0.98 4.01
C THR A 96 5.64 1.82 5.09
N LYS A 97 4.46 1.42 5.58
CA LYS A 97 3.81 2.05 6.74
C LYS A 97 4.53 1.74 8.04
N GLU A 98 4.96 0.50 8.22
CA GLU A 98 5.71 0.04 9.41
C GLU A 98 7.02 0.81 9.61
N ILE A 99 7.74 1.07 8.52
CA ILE A 99 8.96 1.88 8.56
C ILE A 99 8.68 3.40 8.50
N GLU A 100 7.41 3.82 8.51
CA GLU A 100 6.97 5.23 8.40
C GLU A 100 7.58 5.98 7.21
N LEU A 101 7.73 5.28 6.08
CA LEU A 101 8.45 5.79 4.92
C LEU A 101 7.89 7.12 4.42
N THR A 102 6.57 7.21 4.19
CA THR A 102 5.91 8.42 3.68
C THR A 102 6.24 9.63 4.53
N LYS A 103 6.00 9.56 5.84
CA LYS A 103 6.28 10.67 6.77
C LYS A 103 7.76 11.07 6.79
N THR A 104 8.65 10.09 6.67
CA THR A 104 10.08 10.35 6.69
C THR A 104 10.54 11.05 5.41
N LEU A 105 10.03 10.64 4.25
CA LEU A 105 10.34 11.29 2.98
C LEU A 105 9.76 12.71 2.91
N GLU A 106 8.53 12.93 3.38
CA GLU A 106 7.91 14.26 3.46
C GLU A 106 8.71 15.22 4.35
N LYS A 107 9.23 14.76 5.50
CA LYS A 107 10.14 15.55 6.35
C LYS A 107 11.45 15.92 5.64
N LYS A 108 11.85 15.18 4.63
CA LYS A 108 13.02 15.48 3.78
C LYS A 108 12.68 16.34 2.57
N GLY A 109 11.45 16.83 2.48
CA GLY A 109 10.98 17.70 1.41
C GLY A 109 10.70 16.99 0.10
N ILE A 110 10.37 15.69 0.16
CA ILE A 110 9.91 14.90 -0.98
C ILE A 110 8.39 14.78 -0.87
N ASP A 111 7.70 15.18 -1.91
CA ASP A 111 6.24 15.04 -2.02
C ASP A 111 5.90 13.57 -2.36
N VAL A 112 5.21 12.90 -1.46
CA VAL A 112 4.81 11.50 -1.60
C VAL A 112 3.31 11.44 -1.82
N VAL A 113 2.87 10.94 -2.96
CA VAL A 113 1.44 10.80 -3.26
C VAL A 113 1.00 9.34 -3.14
N GLU A 114 0.16 9.05 -2.15
CA GLU A 114 -0.48 7.75 -2.02
C GLU A 114 -1.45 7.54 -3.18
N THR A 115 -1.35 6.39 -3.87
CA THR A 115 -2.17 6.12 -5.06
C THR A 115 -3.44 5.31 -4.79
N ASP A 116 -3.63 4.82 -3.56
CA ASP A 116 -4.89 4.27 -3.06
C ASP A 116 -5.78 5.43 -2.62
N ILE A 117 -7.03 5.47 -3.08
CA ILE A 117 -7.96 6.60 -2.81
C ILE A 117 -8.16 6.81 -1.30
N GLY A 118 -8.32 5.72 -0.54
CA GLY A 118 -8.52 5.81 0.91
C GLY A 118 -7.27 6.32 1.63
N ASP A 119 -6.10 5.83 1.27
CA ASP A 119 -4.83 6.28 1.85
C ASP A 119 -4.51 7.74 1.44
N ARG A 120 -4.87 8.15 0.19
CA ARG A 120 -4.73 9.55 -0.24
C ARG A 120 -5.63 10.50 0.55
N ILE A 121 -6.87 10.12 0.78
CA ILE A 121 -7.80 10.89 1.62
C ILE A 121 -7.21 11.05 3.02
N LEU A 122 -6.73 9.98 3.66
CA LEU A 122 -6.09 10.06 4.97
C LEU A 122 -4.87 10.97 4.97
N GLN A 123 -4.03 10.88 3.93
CA GLN A 123 -2.86 11.72 3.78
C GLN A 123 -3.24 13.21 3.70
N ILE A 124 -4.24 13.56 2.89
CA ILE A 124 -4.72 14.94 2.75
C ILE A 124 -5.32 15.46 4.07
N LEU A 125 -6.01 14.61 4.80
CA LEU A 125 -6.67 14.97 6.06
C LEU A 125 -5.75 14.89 7.28
N ASP A 126 -4.51 14.42 7.12
CA ASP A 126 -3.58 14.07 8.22
C ASP A 126 -4.26 13.18 9.27
N ALA A 127 -5.05 12.19 8.81
CA ALA A 127 -5.85 11.32 9.64
C ALA A 127 -5.26 9.91 9.75
N HIS A 128 -5.60 9.20 10.82
CA HIS A 128 -5.14 7.83 11.04
C HIS A 128 -6.11 6.81 10.42
N PRO A 129 -5.59 5.71 9.85
CA PRO A 129 -6.44 4.65 9.34
C PRO A 129 -7.15 3.90 10.47
N SER A 130 -8.43 3.60 10.28
CA SER A 130 -9.19 2.76 11.21
C SER A 130 -8.98 1.26 11.00
N HIS A 131 -8.60 0.86 9.78
CA HIS A 131 -8.38 -0.53 9.41
C HIS A 131 -7.40 -0.64 8.23
N PRO A 132 -6.57 -1.69 8.17
CA PRO A 132 -5.58 -1.84 7.08
C PRO A 132 -6.19 -1.89 5.67
N THR A 133 -7.36 -2.51 5.50
CA THR A 133 -8.02 -2.68 4.19
C THR A 133 -9.14 -1.67 3.92
N GLY A 134 -9.68 -1.04 4.95
CA GLY A 134 -10.72 -0.01 4.85
C GLY A 134 -10.32 1.25 5.64
N PRO A 135 -9.27 1.95 5.20
CA PRO A 135 -8.60 2.95 6.04
C PRO A 135 -9.52 4.12 6.42
N ILE A 136 -10.45 4.52 5.57
CA ILE A 136 -11.38 5.65 5.78
C ILE A 136 -12.78 5.22 6.27
N ALA A 137 -12.99 3.94 6.62
CA ALA A 137 -14.33 3.43 6.95
C ALA A 137 -14.99 4.12 8.16
N HIS A 138 -14.22 4.81 8.98
CA HIS A 138 -14.70 5.58 10.14
C HIS A 138 -15.09 7.02 9.80
N LEU A 139 -14.74 7.52 8.60
CA LEU A 139 -15.01 8.90 8.20
C LEU A 139 -16.35 9.01 7.45
N SER A 140 -17.13 10.04 7.75
CA SER A 140 -18.30 10.36 6.96
C SER A 140 -17.93 11.07 5.66
N ALA A 141 -18.75 10.89 4.61
CA ALA A 141 -18.54 11.62 3.35
C ALA A 141 -18.53 13.15 3.53
N LYS A 142 -19.27 13.65 4.53
CA LYS A 142 -19.32 15.07 4.88
C LYS A 142 -17.99 15.56 5.46
N ASP A 143 -17.37 14.80 6.35
CA ASP A 143 -16.09 15.15 6.96
C ASP A 143 -14.97 15.10 5.93
N ILE A 144 -14.97 14.07 5.08
CA ILE A 144 -14.05 13.96 3.95
C ILE A 144 -14.18 15.18 3.03
N ALA A 145 -15.41 15.51 2.60
CA ALA A 145 -15.64 16.66 1.72
C ALA A 145 -15.17 17.97 2.33
N LYS A 146 -15.38 18.18 3.63
CA LYS A 146 -14.91 19.37 4.35
C LYS A 146 -13.39 19.48 4.31
N GLY A 147 -12.67 18.42 4.61
CA GLY A 147 -11.21 18.41 4.58
C GLY A 147 -10.65 18.61 3.18
N LEU A 148 -11.21 17.90 2.19
CA LEU A 148 -10.81 18.06 0.79
C LEU A 148 -11.11 19.48 0.25
N SER A 149 -12.24 20.09 0.70
CA SER A 149 -12.56 21.47 0.31
C SER A 149 -11.51 22.47 0.79
N ILE A 150 -10.95 22.23 1.97
CA ILE A 150 -9.86 23.07 2.52
C ILE A 150 -8.59 22.84 1.72
N TYR A 151 -8.22 21.60 1.46
CA TYR A 151 -7.00 21.24 0.76
C TYR A 151 -6.98 21.73 -0.68
N TYR A 152 -8.03 21.49 -1.45
CA TYR A 152 -8.14 21.91 -2.85
C TYR A 152 -8.65 23.33 -3.04
N LYS A 153 -8.98 24.04 -1.96
CA LYS A 153 -9.52 25.42 -2.00
C LYS A 153 -10.75 25.54 -2.91
N THR A 154 -11.63 24.54 -2.87
CA THR A 154 -12.85 24.46 -3.68
C THR A 154 -14.01 23.87 -2.86
N SER A 155 -15.24 24.17 -3.25
CA SER A 155 -16.41 23.62 -2.56
C SER A 155 -16.73 22.23 -3.04
N ILE A 156 -16.69 21.23 -2.14
CA ILE A 156 -17.03 19.83 -2.40
C ILE A 156 -18.27 19.45 -1.58
N LYS A 157 -19.32 18.95 -2.22
CA LYS A 157 -20.66 18.77 -1.61
C LYS A 157 -20.84 17.51 -0.76
N GLY A 158 -19.82 16.65 -0.67
CA GLY A 158 -19.93 15.40 0.11
C GLY A 158 -20.65 14.26 -0.60
N ASN A 159 -20.85 14.37 -1.90
CA ASN A 159 -21.27 13.24 -2.73
C ASN A 159 -20.06 12.27 -2.89
N PRO A 160 -20.21 10.97 -2.57
CA PRO A 160 -19.14 9.99 -2.69
C PRO A 160 -18.50 9.94 -4.09
N ASP A 161 -19.29 10.02 -5.16
CA ASP A 161 -18.79 9.97 -6.53
C ASP A 161 -17.95 11.21 -6.88
N GLU A 162 -18.37 12.38 -6.40
CA GLU A 162 -17.61 13.64 -6.55
C GLU A 162 -16.27 13.56 -5.80
N ILE A 163 -16.28 13.07 -4.56
CA ILE A 163 -15.09 12.86 -3.75
C ILE A 163 -14.10 11.94 -4.46
N VAL A 164 -14.57 10.75 -4.88
CA VAL A 164 -13.76 9.76 -5.59
C VAL A 164 -13.16 10.35 -6.86
N LYS A 165 -13.96 11.07 -7.65
CA LYS A 165 -13.50 11.70 -8.90
C LYS A 165 -12.37 12.71 -8.64
N ILE A 166 -12.55 13.62 -7.70
CA ILE A 166 -11.56 14.67 -7.39
C ILE A 166 -10.24 14.05 -6.92
N VAL A 167 -10.31 13.09 -5.99
CA VAL A 167 -9.11 12.42 -5.47
C VAL A 167 -8.43 11.59 -6.55
N LYS A 168 -9.20 10.91 -7.40
CA LYS A 168 -8.67 10.15 -8.54
C LYS A 168 -7.96 11.05 -9.55
N ASP A 169 -8.52 12.22 -9.87
CA ASP A 169 -7.92 13.16 -10.81
C ASP A 169 -6.58 13.71 -10.25
N ASP A 170 -6.51 13.99 -8.95
CA ASP A 170 -5.28 14.38 -8.26
C ASP A 170 -4.20 13.27 -8.32
N ILE A 171 -4.58 12.04 -8.02
CA ILE A 171 -3.70 10.87 -8.11
C ILE A 171 -3.17 10.70 -9.54
N ILE A 172 -4.03 10.73 -10.54
CA ILE A 172 -3.66 10.59 -11.96
C ILE A 172 -2.69 11.70 -12.37
N SER A 173 -2.98 12.95 -11.97
CA SER A 173 -2.08 14.08 -12.24
C SER A 173 -0.68 13.85 -11.65
N SER A 174 -0.61 13.34 -10.43
CA SER A 174 0.64 13.05 -9.73
C SER A 174 1.38 11.86 -10.37
N ILE A 175 0.65 10.80 -10.72
CA ILE A 175 1.18 9.65 -11.45
C ILE A 175 1.85 10.11 -12.75
N ASN A 176 1.21 10.98 -13.53
CA ASN A 176 1.74 11.44 -14.82
C ASN A 176 3.02 12.30 -14.69
N LYS A 177 3.23 12.93 -13.54
CA LYS A 177 4.40 13.79 -13.29
C LYS A 177 5.56 13.05 -12.63
N ALA A 178 5.26 12.06 -11.81
CA ALA A 178 6.28 11.34 -11.06
C ALA A 178 7.09 10.41 -11.96
N LYS A 179 8.40 10.35 -11.71
CA LYS A 179 9.33 9.43 -12.36
C LYS A 179 9.63 8.20 -11.51
N ILE A 180 9.39 8.28 -10.22
CA ILE A 180 9.66 7.21 -9.26
C ILE A 180 8.36 6.70 -8.67
N GLY A 181 8.22 5.37 -8.68
CA GLY A 181 7.15 4.65 -8.03
C GLY A 181 7.68 3.79 -6.87
N ILE A 182 6.94 3.78 -5.75
CA ILE A 182 7.24 2.89 -4.62
C ILE A 182 6.04 1.98 -4.37
N THR A 183 6.29 0.69 -4.24
CA THR A 183 5.24 -0.29 -3.92
C THR A 183 5.74 -1.34 -2.93
N GLY A 184 4.85 -2.17 -2.43
CA GLY A 184 5.18 -3.39 -1.70
C GLY A 184 5.04 -4.63 -2.58
N ALA A 185 5.32 -5.79 -2.00
CA ALA A 185 5.01 -7.08 -2.60
C ALA A 185 4.08 -7.89 -1.70
N ASN A 186 3.20 -8.68 -2.31
CA ASN A 186 2.38 -9.66 -1.59
C ASN A 186 3.15 -10.97 -1.35
N ALA A 187 3.94 -11.39 -2.33
CA ALA A 187 4.81 -12.55 -2.24
C ALA A 187 6.01 -12.43 -3.20
N ILE A 188 7.05 -13.18 -2.90
CA ILE A 188 8.19 -13.46 -3.78
C ILE A 188 8.26 -14.96 -3.97
N ALA A 189 8.22 -15.44 -5.21
CA ALA A 189 8.47 -16.82 -5.57
C ALA A 189 9.98 -17.01 -5.77
N ALA A 190 10.62 -17.67 -4.81
CA ALA A 190 12.08 -17.76 -4.77
C ALA A 190 12.65 -18.60 -5.93
N ASP A 191 11.97 -19.68 -6.31
CA ASP A 191 12.42 -20.58 -7.38
C ASP A 191 12.35 -19.92 -8.76
N GLU A 192 11.31 -19.09 -8.96
CA GLU A 192 11.07 -18.41 -10.24
C GLU A 192 11.79 -17.07 -10.35
N GLY A 193 12.18 -16.44 -9.23
CA GLY A 193 12.67 -15.07 -9.22
C GLY A 193 11.60 -14.08 -9.69
N SER A 194 10.38 -14.27 -9.23
CA SER A 194 9.22 -13.43 -9.57
C SER A 194 8.60 -12.78 -8.32
N ILE A 195 7.94 -11.65 -8.54
CA ILE A 195 7.28 -10.87 -7.48
C ILE A 195 5.78 -10.80 -7.77
N LEU A 196 4.98 -11.26 -6.83
CA LEU A 196 3.53 -11.17 -6.88
C LEU A 196 3.06 -9.87 -6.24
N ILE A 197 2.31 -9.08 -7.00
CA ILE A 197 1.64 -7.87 -6.52
C ILE A 197 0.18 -7.94 -6.94
N THR A 198 -0.72 -7.90 -5.97
CA THR A 198 -2.16 -7.85 -6.24
C THR A 198 -2.64 -6.41 -6.28
N HIS A 199 -3.50 -6.08 -7.23
CA HIS A 199 -4.07 -4.75 -7.36
C HIS A 199 -5.58 -4.80 -7.61
N ASN A 200 -6.31 -3.82 -7.07
CA ASN A 200 -7.76 -3.73 -7.22
C ASN A 200 -8.19 -2.51 -8.05
N GLU A 201 -7.40 -1.45 -8.07
CA GLU A 201 -7.78 -0.13 -8.62
C GLU A 201 -7.01 0.23 -9.89
N GLY A 202 -6.13 -0.64 -10.38
CA GLY A 202 -5.28 -0.38 -11.56
C GLY A 202 -4.09 0.56 -11.30
N ASN A 203 -4.05 1.23 -10.15
CA ASN A 203 -3.03 2.21 -9.78
C ASN A 203 -1.61 1.62 -9.70
N ILE A 204 -1.48 0.37 -9.27
CA ILE A 204 -0.18 -0.31 -9.09
C ILE A 204 0.54 -0.47 -10.42
N GLN A 205 -0.18 -0.74 -11.51
CA GLN A 205 0.45 -0.84 -12.84
C GLN A 205 1.16 0.45 -13.22
N GLU A 206 0.55 1.59 -12.92
CA GLU A 206 1.14 2.90 -13.20
C GLU A 206 2.33 3.22 -12.29
N VAL A 207 2.31 2.75 -11.04
CA VAL A 207 3.44 2.87 -10.11
C VAL A 207 4.64 2.03 -10.58
N ILE A 208 4.39 0.79 -11.03
CA ILE A 208 5.44 -0.13 -11.49
C ILE A 208 6.10 0.34 -12.80
N ARG A 209 5.33 1.01 -13.67
CA ARG A 209 5.79 1.50 -14.99
C ARG A 209 6.59 2.80 -14.93
N LYS A 210 6.90 3.33 -13.75
CA LYS A 210 7.74 4.52 -13.63
C LYS A 210 9.16 4.25 -14.10
N ASP A 211 9.90 5.30 -14.45
CA ASP A 211 11.29 5.21 -14.88
C ASP A 211 12.14 4.41 -13.88
N LYS A 212 11.82 4.56 -12.58
CA LYS A 212 12.35 3.74 -11.50
C LYS A 212 11.20 3.26 -10.61
N CYS A 213 11.16 1.95 -10.34
CA CYS A 213 10.25 1.36 -9.38
C CYS A 213 11.03 0.74 -8.22
N ILE A 214 10.71 1.16 -7.00
CA ILE A 214 11.30 0.62 -5.78
C ILE A 214 10.26 -0.26 -5.10
N ILE A 215 10.56 -1.55 -4.94
CA ILE A 215 9.69 -2.51 -4.28
C ILE A 215 10.23 -2.78 -2.88
N VAL A 216 9.49 -2.35 -1.86
CA VAL A 216 9.86 -2.55 -0.46
C VAL A 216 9.08 -3.71 0.12
N THR A 217 9.78 -4.76 0.50
CA THR A 217 9.15 -5.98 1.04
C THR A 217 9.92 -6.51 2.24
N SER A 218 9.36 -7.51 2.91
CA SER A 218 9.98 -8.18 4.05
C SER A 218 10.19 -9.65 3.79
N ILE A 219 11.12 -10.27 4.52
CA ILE A 219 11.51 -11.66 4.31
C ILE A 219 10.39 -12.68 4.56
N ASP A 220 9.36 -12.30 5.33
CA ASP A 220 8.16 -13.12 5.55
C ASP A 220 7.25 -13.26 4.32
N LYS A 221 7.57 -12.53 3.24
CA LYS A 221 6.88 -12.61 1.94
C LYS A 221 7.58 -13.51 0.94
N ILE A 222 8.68 -14.17 1.32
CA ILE A 222 9.42 -15.07 0.43
C ILE A 222 8.83 -16.47 0.58
N TYR A 223 8.42 -17.07 -0.53
CA TYR A 223 7.89 -18.42 -0.64
C TYR A 223 8.75 -19.23 -1.61
N PRO A 224 8.75 -20.58 -1.53
CA PRO A 224 9.51 -21.40 -2.47
C PRO A 224 9.10 -21.15 -3.92
N ASN A 225 7.78 -21.20 -4.18
CA ASN A 225 7.14 -21.00 -5.47
C ASN A 225 5.75 -20.38 -5.32
#